data_7370d933f53e21da81516d201553e164
#
_entry.id   7370d933f53e21da81516d201553e164
#
_cell.length_a   1.000
_cell.length_b   1.000
_cell.length_c   1.000
_cell.angle_alpha   90.00
_cell.angle_beta   90.00
_cell.angle_gamma   90.00
#
_symmetry.space_group_name_H-M   'P 1'
#
loop_
_entity.id
_entity.type
_entity.pdbx_description
1 polymer ?
#
loop_
_entity_poly.entity_id
_entity_poly.type
_entity_poly.pdbx_seq_one_letter_code
_entity_poly.pdbx_strand_id
1 'polypeptide(L)'
;MAKEVQQWAHAHGIHWSYHVPHHPEAAGLIEWWNGLLKSQLQCQLGDNTLQGWGKVLQKAMYALNQHPIYGTVSPIARIHGSRNQGVEVEVAPLTITPSDPLAKFLLPVPMTLHSAGLEVLVPEGGMLPPGDTTMIPLNWKLRLPPGHFGLLLPLSQQAKKGVTVLAGVTDPDYQDEISLLLHSGGKEEYAWNTGDPLGCLLVLPCPVIKVNGKLQQ
;
A
#
# COMPACT_ATOMS: atom_id res chain seq x y z
N MET A 1 -20.96 -16.21 -23.91
CA MET A 1 -21.13 -14.74 -24.07
C MET A 1 -22.43 -14.50 -24.81
N ALA A 2 -23.25 -13.52 -24.37
CA ALA A 2 -24.52 -13.21 -25.02
C ALA A 2 -24.30 -12.71 -26.46
N LYS A 3 -25.14 -13.14 -27.41
CA LYS A 3 -25.05 -12.74 -28.83
C LYS A 3 -25.06 -11.22 -29.02
N GLU A 4 -25.83 -10.51 -28.20
CA GLU A 4 -25.94 -9.05 -28.20
C GLU A 4 -24.63 -8.35 -27.89
N VAL A 5 -23.84 -8.87 -26.94
CA VAL A 5 -22.53 -8.34 -26.59
C VAL A 5 -21.52 -8.52 -27.72
N GLN A 6 -21.59 -9.65 -28.42
CA GLN A 6 -20.73 -9.91 -29.59
C GLN A 6 -21.06 -8.98 -30.77
N GLN A 7 -22.35 -8.78 -31.03
CA GLN A 7 -22.81 -7.86 -32.07
C GLN A 7 -22.42 -6.42 -31.79
N TRP A 8 -22.58 -6.00 -30.52
CA TRP A 8 -22.16 -4.66 -30.09
C TRP A 8 -20.66 -4.45 -30.24
N ALA A 9 -19.86 -5.40 -29.79
CA ALA A 9 -18.40 -5.34 -29.90
C ALA A 9 -17.95 -5.26 -31.38
N HIS A 10 -18.53 -6.11 -32.21
CA HIS A 10 -18.23 -6.10 -33.65
C HIS A 10 -18.59 -4.75 -34.32
N ALA A 11 -19.74 -4.16 -33.97
CA ALA A 11 -20.17 -2.87 -34.50
C ALA A 11 -19.23 -1.70 -34.06
N HIS A 12 -18.48 -1.88 -32.95
CA HIS A 12 -17.53 -0.89 -32.45
C HIS A 12 -16.05 -1.24 -32.76
N GLY A 13 -15.81 -2.20 -33.65
CA GLY A 13 -14.45 -2.62 -34.04
C GLY A 13 -13.67 -3.32 -32.95
N ILE A 14 -14.35 -3.88 -31.93
CA ILE A 14 -13.72 -4.58 -30.82
C ILE A 14 -13.60 -6.06 -31.16
N HIS A 15 -12.38 -6.55 -31.23
CA HIS A 15 -12.10 -7.97 -31.42
C HIS A 15 -11.92 -8.69 -30.09
N TRP A 16 -12.73 -9.72 -29.86
CA TRP A 16 -12.58 -10.59 -28.69
C TRP A 16 -11.46 -11.59 -28.92
N SER A 17 -10.51 -11.61 -27.99
CA SER A 17 -9.49 -12.65 -27.91
C SER A 17 -9.82 -13.57 -26.75
N TYR A 18 -10.01 -14.86 -27.03
CA TYR A 18 -10.25 -15.87 -26.00
C TYR A 18 -8.92 -16.47 -25.56
N HIS A 19 -8.66 -16.51 -24.26
CA HIS A 19 -7.52 -17.23 -23.73
C HIS A 19 -7.75 -18.74 -23.85
N VAL A 20 -6.68 -19.46 -24.16
CA VAL A 20 -6.71 -20.91 -24.23
C VAL A 20 -7.10 -21.45 -22.84
N PRO A 21 -8.08 -22.37 -22.72
CA PRO A 21 -8.38 -23.05 -21.47
C PRO A 21 -7.09 -23.66 -20.91
N HIS A 22 -6.81 -23.47 -19.63
CA HIS A 22 -5.60 -23.93 -18.90
C HIS A 22 -4.40 -22.98 -18.79
N HIS A 23 -4.56 -21.67 -19.08
CA HIS A 23 -3.58 -20.65 -18.68
C HIS A 23 -4.18 -19.70 -17.63
N PRO A 24 -4.31 -20.11 -16.37
CA PRO A 24 -4.87 -19.27 -15.29
C PRO A 24 -4.04 -17.99 -15.05
N GLU A 25 -2.75 -18.03 -15.38
CA GLU A 25 -1.85 -16.87 -15.22
C GLU A 25 -2.25 -15.68 -16.12
N ALA A 26 -2.84 -15.95 -17.28
CA ALA A 26 -3.28 -14.90 -18.20
C ALA A 26 -4.51 -14.14 -17.68
N ALA A 27 -5.34 -14.77 -16.86
CA ALA A 27 -6.53 -14.14 -16.26
C ALA A 27 -6.23 -13.48 -14.91
N GLY A 28 -5.20 -13.93 -14.18
CA GLY A 28 -4.89 -13.48 -12.83
C GLY A 28 -4.71 -11.97 -12.71
N LEU A 29 -4.08 -11.32 -13.68
CA LEU A 29 -3.93 -9.87 -13.70
C LEU A 29 -5.27 -9.15 -13.89
N ILE A 30 -6.13 -9.67 -14.76
CA ILE A 30 -7.46 -9.10 -15.03
C ILE A 30 -8.35 -9.28 -13.80
N GLU A 31 -8.31 -10.42 -13.16
CA GLU A 31 -9.05 -10.70 -11.94
C GLU A 31 -8.60 -9.80 -10.79
N TRP A 32 -7.31 -9.61 -10.63
CA TRP A 32 -6.74 -8.68 -9.66
C TRP A 32 -7.22 -7.24 -9.91
N TRP A 33 -7.16 -6.74 -11.15
CA TRP A 33 -7.66 -5.42 -11.52
C TRP A 33 -9.17 -5.28 -11.28
N ASN A 34 -9.95 -6.30 -11.57
CA ASN A 34 -11.39 -6.31 -11.28
C ASN A 34 -11.65 -6.26 -9.76
N GLY A 35 -10.82 -6.92 -8.97
CA GLY A 35 -10.84 -6.83 -7.51
C GLY A 35 -10.58 -5.41 -7.02
N LEU A 36 -9.51 -4.77 -7.51
CA LEU A 36 -9.17 -3.38 -7.19
C LEU A 36 -10.28 -2.41 -7.59
N LEU A 37 -10.84 -2.56 -8.79
CA LEU A 37 -11.94 -1.71 -9.26
C LEU A 37 -13.16 -1.84 -8.35
N LYS A 38 -13.56 -3.05 -7.98
CA LYS A 38 -14.67 -3.29 -7.04
C LYS A 38 -14.41 -2.64 -5.69
N SER A 39 -13.20 -2.80 -5.14
CA SER A 39 -12.81 -2.19 -3.88
C SER A 39 -12.88 -0.66 -3.95
N GLN A 40 -12.36 -0.05 -5.01
CA GLN A 40 -12.42 1.39 -5.21
C GLN A 40 -13.86 1.91 -5.34
N LEU A 41 -14.73 1.16 -6.04
CA LEU A 41 -16.15 1.51 -6.16
C LEU A 41 -16.85 1.44 -4.79
N GLN A 42 -16.59 0.40 -4.01
CA GLN A 42 -17.15 0.23 -2.66
C GLN A 42 -16.70 1.34 -1.71
N CYS A 43 -15.42 1.70 -1.72
CA CYS A 43 -14.89 2.79 -0.91
C CYS A 43 -15.53 4.15 -1.25
N GLN A 44 -15.86 4.39 -2.52
CA GLN A 44 -16.45 5.66 -2.95
C GLN A 44 -17.97 5.72 -2.76
N LEU A 45 -18.64 4.58 -2.75
CA LEU A 45 -20.09 4.49 -2.51
C LEU A 45 -20.45 4.46 -1.03
N GLY A 46 -19.52 4.02 -0.17
CA GLY A 46 -19.70 4.06 1.30
C GLY A 46 -20.71 3.07 1.86
N ASP A 47 -21.31 2.23 1.03
CA ASP A 47 -22.24 1.18 1.41
C ASP A 47 -21.93 -0.15 0.68
N ASN A 48 -22.58 -1.22 1.13
CA ASN A 48 -22.41 -2.54 0.53
C ASN A 48 -23.21 -2.73 -0.78
N THR A 49 -23.88 -1.70 -1.27
CA THR A 49 -24.66 -1.75 -2.49
C THR A 49 -23.94 -1.04 -3.63
N LEU A 50 -23.87 -1.69 -4.79
CA LEU A 50 -23.31 -1.08 -5.99
C LEU A 50 -24.34 -0.19 -6.73
N GLN A 51 -25.41 0.23 -6.05
CA GLN A 51 -26.36 1.18 -6.63
C GLN A 51 -25.67 2.55 -6.84
N GLY A 52 -25.79 3.08 -8.05
CA GLY A 52 -25.15 4.35 -8.40
C GLY A 52 -23.68 4.29 -8.79
N TRP A 53 -23.09 3.08 -8.93
CA TRP A 53 -21.70 2.88 -9.33
C TRP A 53 -21.32 3.64 -10.61
N GLY A 54 -22.23 3.84 -11.55
CA GLY A 54 -21.96 4.57 -12.78
C GLY A 54 -21.52 6.03 -12.53
N LYS A 55 -21.98 6.65 -11.45
CA LYS A 55 -21.58 8.03 -11.09
C LYS A 55 -20.15 8.15 -10.59
N VAL A 56 -19.64 7.09 -9.98
CA VAL A 56 -18.29 7.06 -9.39
C VAL A 56 -17.29 6.27 -10.23
N LEU A 57 -17.77 5.55 -11.26
CA LEU A 57 -16.92 4.69 -12.10
C LEU A 57 -15.75 5.48 -12.72
N GLN A 58 -16.00 6.66 -13.25
CA GLN A 58 -14.94 7.47 -13.87
C GLN A 58 -13.88 7.88 -12.85
N LYS A 59 -14.28 8.20 -11.61
CA LYS A 59 -13.33 8.51 -10.52
C LYS A 59 -12.52 7.29 -10.11
N ALA A 60 -13.17 6.12 -9.99
CA ALA A 60 -12.51 4.87 -9.66
C ALA A 60 -11.51 4.46 -10.77
N MET A 61 -11.92 4.54 -12.03
CA MET A 61 -11.03 4.27 -13.18
C MET A 61 -9.87 5.26 -13.26
N TYR A 62 -10.11 6.54 -12.99
CA TYR A 62 -9.06 7.55 -12.94
C TYR A 62 -8.03 7.21 -11.85
N ALA A 63 -8.49 6.88 -10.64
CA ALA A 63 -7.63 6.50 -9.54
C ALA A 63 -6.76 5.27 -9.89
N LEU A 64 -7.36 4.23 -10.47
CA LEU A 64 -6.63 3.04 -10.91
C LEU A 64 -5.61 3.32 -12.02
N ASN A 65 -5.95 4.18 -12.99
CA ASN A 65 -5.03 4.55 -14.06
C ASN A 65 -3.85 5.42 -13.58
N GLN A 66 -3.98 6.08 -12.44
CA GLN A 66 -2.88 6.80 -11.79
C GLN A 66 -1.97 5.84 -11.00
N HIS A 67 -2.44 4.64 -10.67
CA HIS A 67 -1.69 3.72 -9.82
C HIS A 67 -0.53 3.07 -10.60
N PRO A 68 0.71 3.09 -10.07
CA PRO A 68 1.83 2.41 -10.70
C PRO A 68 1.57 0.90 -10.79
N ILE A 69 1.81 0.31 -11.97
CA ILE A 69 1.77 -1.13 -12.15
C ILE A 69 3.18 -1.68 -11.92
N TYR A 70 3.32 -2.65 -11.02
CA TYR A 70 4.60 -3.27 -10.68
C TYR A 70 5.68 -2.27 -10.22
N GLY A 71 5.27 -1.22 -9.49
CA GLY A 71 6.21 -0.28 -8.89
C GLY A 71 6.93 0.65 -9.86
N THR A 72 6.51 0.73 -11.13
CA THR A 72 7.21 1.55 -12.12
C THR A 72 6.40 2.78 -12.54
N VAL A 73 5.54 2.67 -13.52
CA VAL A 73 4.85 3.81 -14.13
C VAL A 73 3.36 3.51 -14.25
N SER A 74 2.50 4.46 -13.90
CA SER A 74 1.05 4.32 -14.03
C SER A 74 0.61 4.22 -15.51
N PRO A 75 -0.54 3.58 -15.81
CA PRO A 75 -1.06 3.48 -17.18
C PRO A 75 -1.17 4.84 -17.86
N ILE A 76 -1.69 5.84 -17.15
CA ILE A 76 -1.87 7.18 -17.71
C ILE A 76 -0.54 7.88 -18.02
N ALA A 77 0.48 7.67 -17.19
CA ALA A 77 1.81 8.22 -17.41
C ALA A 77 2.52 7.56 -18.61
N ARG A 78 2.21 6.30 -18.92
CA ARG A 78 2.71 5.61 -20.13
C ARG A 78 2.10 6.17 -21.41
N ILE A 79 0.82 6.57 -21.37
CA ILE A 79 0.11 7.08 -22.56
C ILE A 79 0.46 8.54 -22.83
N HIS A 80 0.55 9.36 -21.81
CA HIS A 80 0.70 10.81 -21.95
C HIS A 80 2.12 11.33 -21.74
N GLY A 81 3.07 10.47 -21.40
CA GLY A 81 4.37 10.87 -20.92
C GLY A 81 4.25 11.62 -19.58
N SER A 82 5.35 11.86 -18.93
CA SER A 82 5.37 12.62 -17.67
C SER A 82 5.09 14.11 -17.96
N ARG A 83 3.82 14.48 -18.15
CA ARG A 83 3.39 15.89 -18.14
C ARG A 83 3.11 16.33 -16.71
N ASN A 84 4.10 16.25 -15.86
CA ASN A 84 4.10 17.04 -14.63
C ASN A 84 4.77 18.37 -14.94
N GLN A 85 3.95 19.36 -15.28
CA GLN A 85 4.40 20.75 -15.26
C GLN A 85 4.61 21.16 -13.80
N GLY A 86 5.86 21.29 -13.38
CA GLY A 86 6.26 22.21 -12.34
C GLY A 86 6.53 21.68 -10.94
N VAL A 87 6.40 20.38 -10.66
CA VAL A 87 6.98 19.79 -9.44
C VAL A 87 7.77 18.56 -9.87
N GLU A 88 9.07 18.62 -9.83
CA GLU A 88 9.93 17.43 -9.86
C GLU A 88 9.59 16.63 -8.61
N VAL A 89 8.73 15.60 -8.76
CA VAL A 89 8.53 14.63 -7.70
C VAL A 89 9.77 13.76 -7.67
N GLU A 90 10.60 13.99 -6.68
CA GLU A 90 11.77 13.15 -6.43
C GLU A 90 11.30 11.73 -6.13
N VAL A 91 11.59 10.79 -7.02
CA VAL A 91 11.25 9.38 -6.83
C VAL A 91 12.39 8.72 -6.08
N ALA A 92 12.17 8.49 -4.79
CA ALA A 92 13.10 7.76 -3.95
C ALA A 92 12.79 6.26 -3.99
N PRO A 93 13.69 5.39 -4.49
CA PRO A 93 13.42 3.96 -4.60
C PRO A 93 13.46 3.31 -3.21
N LEU A 94 12.32 2.79 -2.77
CA LEU A 94 12.18 1.99 -1.56
C LEU A 94 12.12 0.51 -1.96
N THR A 95 12.98 -0.33 -1.37
CA THR A 95 12.94 -1.77 -1.60
C THR A 95 12.49 -2.49 -0.34
N ILE A 96 11.46 -3.31 -0.46
CA ILE A 96 10.94 -4.15 0.62
C ILE A 96 11.08 -5.61 0.19
N THR A 97 11.77 -6.39 1.01
CA THR A 97 12.04 -7.80 0.73
C THR A 97 11.35 -8.67 1.77
N PRO A 98 10.40 -9.54 1.38
CA PRO A 98 9.78 -10.47 2.31
C PRO A 98 10.80 -11.50 2.81
N SER A 99 10.80 -11.79 4.11
CA SER A 99 11.62 -12.82 4.73
C SER A 99 10.93 -14.19 4.74
N ASP A 100 9.61 -14.19 4.59
CA ASP A 100 8.74 -15.36 4.54
C ASP A 100 7.92 -15.37 3.24
N PRO A 101 7.65 -16.53 2.62
CA PRO A 101 6.85 -16.62 1.40
C PRO A 101 5.45 -16.03 1.52
N LEU A 102 4.83 -16.05 2.70
CA LEU A 102 3.51 -15.47 2.95
C LEU A 102 3.57 -13.95 3.13
N ALA A 103 4.68 -13.42 3.64
CA ALA A 103 4.87 -11.99 3.87
C ALA A 103 4.77 -11.16 2.57
N LYS A 104 5.01 -11.76 1.41
CA LYS A 104 4.85 -11.07 0.11
C LYS A 104 3.42 -10.53 -0.14
N PHE A 105 2.41 -11.09 0.52
CA PHE A 105 1.02 -10.64 0.42
C PHE A 105 0.66 -9.54 1.43
N LEU A 106 1.55 -9.28 2.39
CA LEU A 106 1.36 -8.34 3.49
C LEU A 106 2.41 -7.22 3.50
N LEU A 107 3.02 -6.96 2.36
CA LEU A 107 3.96 -5.85 2.22
C LEU A 107 3.24 -4.50 2.41
N PRO A 108 3.93 -3.50 2.96
CA PRO A 108 3.37 -2.17 3.12
C PRO A 108 2.83 -1.59 1.82
N VAL A 109 1.65 -1.00 1.89
CA VAL A 109 0.94 -0.46 0.74
C VAL A 109 0.49 0.99 0.98
N PRO A 110 0.49 1.86 -0.03
CA PRO A 110 -0.09 3.18 0.13
C PRO A 110 -1.62 3.07 0.24
N MET A 111 -2.21 3.72 1.23
CA MET A 111 -3.66 3.77 1.42
C MET A 111 -4.37 4.44 0.26
N THR A 112 -3.77 5.51 -0.27
CA THR A 112 -4.23 6.27 -1.43
C THR A 112 -3.03 6.74 -2.25
N LEU A 113 -3.29 7.21 -3.48
CA LEU A 113 -2.26 7.80 -4.37
C LEU A 113 -1.50 9.00 -3.77
N HIS A 114 -2.11 9.68 -2.80
CA HIS A 114 -1.56 10.86 -2.14
C HIS A 114 -1.24 10.61 -0.67
N SER A 115 -1.22 9.36 -0.23
CA SER A 115 -0.83 9.03 1.14
C SER A 115 0.63 9.36 1.36
N ALA A 116 0.93 10.05 2.46
CA ALA A 116 2.29 10.40 2.83
C ALA A 116 3.11 9.17 3.27
N GLY A 117 2.45 8.08 3.62
CA GLY A 117 3.07 6.85 4.10
C GLY A 117 2.42 5.59 3.59
N LEU A 118 3.03 4.46 3.93
CA LEU A 118 2.58 3.12 3.62
C LEU A 118 1.91 2.50 4.84
N GLU A 119 0.72 1.92 4.67
CA GLU A 119 0.11 1.11 5.72
C GLU A 119 0.90 -0.16 5.94
N VAL A 120 1.13 -0.48 7.21
CA VAL A 120 1.87 -1.66 7.65
C VAL A 120 0.87 -2.70 8.10
N LEU A 121 0.81 -3.80 7.36
CA LEU A 121 -0.09 -4.92 7.61
C LEU A 121 0.61 -5.95 8.50
N VAL A 122 -0.11 -6.52 9.46
CA VAL A 122 0.45 -7.51 10.38
C VAL A 122 0.20 -8.93 9.90
N PRO A 123 1.21 -9.83 10.04
CA PRO A 123 1.11 -11.21 9.56
C PRO A 123 0.25 -12.11 10.44
N GLU A 124 0.05 -11.73 11.70
CA GLU A 124 -0.69 -12.54 12.68
C GLU A 124 -1.67 -11.69 13.47
N GLY A 125 -2.81 -12.28 13.82
CA GLY A 125 -3.77 -11.70 14.75
C GLY A 125 -3.24 -11.72 16.17
N GLY A 126 -3.73 -10.79 16.99
CA GLY A 126 -3.27 -10.71 18.38
C GLY A 126 -4.13 -9.78 19.22
N MET A 127 -3.65 -9.56 20.43
CA MET A 127 -4.32 -8.82 21.47
C MET A 127 -3.31 -8.11 22.36
N LEU A 128 -3.59 -6.87 22.71
CA LEU A 128 -2.74 -6.03 23.55
C LEU A 128 -3.58 -5.55 24.75
N PRO A 129 -3.31 -6.08 25.96
CA PRO A 129 -3.95 -5.63 27.17
C PRO A 129 -3.60 -4.17 27.54
N PRO A 130 -4.43 -3.49 28.33
CA PRO A 130 -4.13 -2.17 28.82
C PRO A 130 -2.80 -2.11 29.59
N GLY A 131 -1.96 -1.13 29.27
CA GLY A 131 -0.66 -0.93 29.91
C GLY A 131 0.47 -1.82 29.39
N ASP A 132 0.18 -2.81 28.56
CA ASP A 132 1.17 -3.74 28.03
C ASP A 132 1.86 -3.21 26.76
N THR A 133 2.97 -3.88 26.43
CA THR A 133 3.72 -3.65 25.20
C THR A 133 3.92 -4.99 24.48
N THR A 134 3.70 -5.00 23.19
CA THR A 134 3.94 -6.19 22.36
C THR A 134 4.78 -5.86 21.14
N MET A 135 5.62 -6.80 20.72
CA MET A 135 6.42 -6.70 19.50
C MET A 135 5.85 -7.66 18.46
N ILE A 136 5.54 -7.12 17.29
CA ILE A 136 4.99 -7.87 16.15
C ILE A 136 6.03 -7.89 15.05
N PRO A 137 6.66 -9.04 14.75
CA PRO A 137 7.54 -9.17 13.59
C PRO A 137 6.71 -9.05 12.32
N LEU A 138 7.20 -8.26 11.37
CA LEU A 138 6.48 -8.00 10.12
C LEU A 138 6.92 -8.93 8.99
N ASN A 139 7.96 -9.73 9.21
CA ASN A 139 8.49 -10.74 8.30
C ASN A 139 8.95 -10.16 6.95
N TRP A 140 9.44 -8.93 6.95
CA TRP A 140 10.08 -8.30 5.80
C TRP A 140 11.20 -7.34 6.23
N LYS A 141 12.13 -7.12 5.31
CA LYS A 141 13.25 -6.21 5.45
C LYS A 141 13.04 -4.97 4.58
N LEU A 142 13.62 -3.86 5.03
CA LEU A 142 13.50 -2.58 4.38
C LEU A 142 14.88 -2.11 3.91
N ARG A 143 14.98 -1.68 2.65
CA ARG A 143 16.13 -0.93 2.16
C ARG A 143 15.68 0.47 1.78
N LEU A 144 16.08 1.42 2.59
CA LEU A 144 15.75 2.82 2.40
C LEU A 144 16.54 3.45 1.25
N PRO A 145 16.00 4.48 0.59
CA PRO A 145 16.76 5.29 -0.35
C PRO A 145 17.94 5.97 0.35
N PRO A 146 19.06 6.20 -0.33
CA PRO A 146 20.17 6.99 0.24
C PRO A 146 19.69 8.34 0.79
N GLY A 147 20.18 8.73 1.96
CA GLY A 147 19.82 9.99 2.60
C GLY A 147 18.38 10.05 3.16
N HIS A 148 17.74 8.91 3.39
CA HIS A 148 16.42 8.82 4.01
C HIS A 148 16.42 7.88 5.20
N PHE A 149 15.49 8.10 6.13
CA PHE A 149 15.20 7.20 7.25
C PHE A 149 13.73 6.82 7.24
N GLY A 150 13.41 5.70 7.87
CA GLY A 150 12.04 5.24 8.06
C GLY A 150 11.47 5.69 9.40
N LEU A 151 10.18 6.01 9.44
CA LEU A 151 9.46 6.33 10.67
C LEU A 151 8.14 5.58 10.72
N LEU A 152 8.01 4.66 11.68
CA LEU A 152 6.79 3.94 11.98
C LEU A 152 5.94 4.75 12.98
N LEU A 153 4.71 5.01 12.62
CA LEU A 153 3.73 5.74 13.43
C LEU A 153 2.46 4.90 13.60
N PRO A 154 1.69 5.13 14.67
CA PRO A 154 0.36 4.55 14.81
C PRO A 154 -0.60 5.18 13.79
N LEU A 155 -1.59 4.42 13.35
CA LEU A 155 -2.70 5.00 12.61
C LEU A 155 -3.60 5.83 13.55
N SER A 156 -4.31 6.80 12.99
CA SER A 156 -5.19 7.69 13.76
C SER A 156 -6.23 6.95 14.61
N GLN A 157 -6.73 5.81 14.10
CA GLN A 157 -7.71 4.98 14.82
C GLN A 157 -7.11 4.31 16.06
N GLN A 158 -5.86 3.89 16.00
CA GLN A 158 -5.12 3.31 17.12
C GLN A 158 -4.79 4.37 18.16
N ALA A 159 -4.27 5.52 17.70
CA ALA A 159 -3.94 6.63 18.60
C ALA A 159 -5.17 7.10 19.39
N LYS A 160 -6.36 7.13 18.78
CA LYS A 160 -7.63 7.45 19.49
C LYS A 160 -7.98 6.43 20.57
N LYS A 161 -7.55 5.18 20.44
CA LYS A 161 -7.72 4.12 21.46
C LYS A 161 -6.57 4.05 22.47
N GLY A 162 -5.62 4.99 22.38
CA GLY A 162 -4.45 5.03 23.24
C GLY A 162 -3.34 4.06 22.86
N VAL A 163 -3.41 3.45 21.66
CA VAL A 163 -2.35 2.57 21.16
C VAL A 163 -1.31 3.39 20.42
N THR A 164 -0.04 3.22 20.80
CA THR A 164 1.11 3.95 20.23
C THR A 164 2.15 2.98 19.67
N VAL A 165 2.98 3.47 18.76
CA VAL A 165 4.18 2.77 18.27
C VAL A 165 5.39 3.31 19.04
N LEU A 166 6.18 2.41 19.61
CA LEU A 166 7.44 2.73 20.26
C LEU A 166 8.62 2.41 19.33
N ALA A 167 9.75 3.08 19.53
CA ALA A 167 10.99 2.83 18.79
C ALA A 167 10.80 2.76 17.24
N GLY A 168 9.99 3.68 16.71
CA GLY A 168 9.56 3.65 15.31
C GLY A 168 10.58 4.16 14.29
N VAL A 169 11.78 4.58 14.70
CA VAL A 169 12.81 5.07 13.78
C VAL A 169 13.59 3.90 13.20
N THR A 170 13.73 3.89 11.87
CA THR A 170 14.57 2.93 11.13
C THR A 170 15.68 3.71 10.44
N ASP A 171 16.90 3.46 10.85
CA ASP A 171 18.09 4.15 10.31
C ASP A 171 18.38 3.76 8.85
N PRO A 172 19.09 4.60 8.07
CA PRO A 172 19.41 4.33 6.67
C PRO A 172 20.17 3.04 6.43
N ASP A 173 20.97 2.60 7.39
CA ASP A 173 21.82 1.40 7.34
C ASP A 173 21.21 0.17 8.02
N TYR A 174 19.99 0.27 8.53
CA TYR A 174 19.28 -0.85 9.15
C TYR A 174 19.00 -1.96 8.13
N GLN A 175 19.40 -3.20 8.43
CA GLN A 175 19.31 -4.34 7.50
C GLN A 175 18.52 -5.53 8.06
N ASP A 176 18.10 -5.46 9.30
CA ASP A 176 17.33 -6.54 9.93
C ASP A 176 15.85 -6.47 9.57
N GLU A 177 15.09 -7.45 10.05
CA GLU A 177 13.65 -7.47 9.89
C GLU A 177 13.00 -6.33 10.67
N ILE A 178 11.98 -5.72 10.04
CA ILE A 178 11.20 -4.69 10.69
C ILE A 178 10.18 -5.33 11.63
N SER A 179 10.10 -4.78 12.83
CA SER A 179 9.09 -5.14 13.83
C SER A 179 8.31 -3.92 14.26
N LEU A 180 7.05 -4.13 14.57
CA LEU A 180 6.17 -3.09 15.10
C LEU A 180 6.04 -3.27 16.61
N LEU A 181 6.55 -2.31 17.40
CA LEU A 181 6.45 -2.32 18.84
C LEU A 181 5.26 -1.47 19.27
N LEU A 182 4.17 -2.12 19.71
CA LEU A 182 2.95 -1.44 20.15
C LEU A 182 2.89 -1.35 21.66
N HIS A 183 2.39 -0.23 22.16
CA HIS A 183 2.07 -0.02 23.56
C HIS A 183 0.63 0.46 23.71
N SER A 184 -0.11 -0.12 24.66
CA SER A 184 -1.45 0.29 25.02
C SER A 184 -1.45 1.22 26.24
N GLY A 185 -1.67 2.51 26.04
CA GLY A 185 -2.00 3.47 27.09
C GLY A 185 -3.51 3.62 27.32
N GLY A 186 -4.34 2.84 26.60
CA GLY A 186 -5.79 2.81 26.73
C GLY A 186 -6.27 2.09 27.98
N LYS A 187 -7.59 2.10 28.19
CA LYS A 187 -8.25 1.39 29.30
C LYS A 187 -8.83 0.06 28.90
N GLU A 188 -8.96 -0.17 27.61
CA GLU A 188 -9.56 -1.37 27.01
C GLU A 188 -8.51 -2.17 26.26
N GLU A 189 -8.76 -3.46 26.18
CA GLU A 189 -7.96 -4.36 25.37
C GLU A 189 -8.09 -4.01 23.88
N TYR A 190 -6.97 -4.03 23.17
CA TYR A 190 -6.91 -3.78 21.74
C TYR A 190 -6.61 -5.07 20.99
N ALA A 191 -7.58 -5.57 20.22
CA ALA A 191 -7.46 -6.77 19.40
C ALA A 191 -7.35 -6.42 17.91
N TRP A 192 -6.63 -7.27 17.14
CA TRP A 192 -6.48 -7.16 15.70
C TRP A 192 -6.44 -8.55 15.05
N ASN A 193 -6.70 -8.59 13.76
CA ASN A 193 -6.64 -9.80 12.95
C ASN A 193 -5.43 -9.76 12.01
N THR A 194 -5.08 -10.93 11.48
CA THR A 194 -4.11 -11.05 10.38
C THR A 194 -4.51 -10.15 9.21
N GLY A 195 -3.56 -9.38 8.69
CA GLY A 195 -3.78 -8.47 7.58
C GLY A 195 -4.35 -7.10 7.98
N ASP A 196 -4.65 -6.86 9.26
CA ASP A 196 -5.06 -5.54 9.70
C ASP A 196 -3.90 -4.53 9.61
N PRO A 197 -4.16 -3.29 9.21
CA PRO A 197 -3.17 -2.23 9.25
C PRO A 197 -2.98 -1.75 10.68
N LEU A 198 -1.78 -1.90 11.23
CA LEU A 198 -1.44 -1.49 12.59
C LEU A 198 -0.40 -0.37 12.68
N GLY A 199 0.05 0.15 11.57
CA GLY A 199 1.00 1.25 11.54
C GLY A 199 1.05 1.93 10.18
N CYS A 200 1.78 3.03 10.16
CA CYS A 200 2.10 3.78 8.95
C CYS A 200 3.62 3.97 8.90
N LEU A 201 4.24 3.55 7.80
CA LEU A 201 5.65 3.79 7.51
C LEU A 201 5.78 5.05 6.67
N LEU A 202 6.47 6.06 7.19
CA LEU A 202 6.92 7.23 6.45
C LEU A 202 8.39 7.05 6.06
N VAL A 203 8.76 7.53 4.88
CA VAL A 203 10.15 7.62 4.44
C VAL A 203 10.50 9.11 4.31
N LEU A 204 11.43 9.56 5.12
CA LEU A 204 11.73 10.98 5.31
C LEU A 204 13.21 11.26 4.99
N PRO A 205 13.54 12.44 4.41
CA PRO A 205 14.93 12.83 4.18
C PRO A 205 15.72 12.93 5.49
N CYS A 206 16.94 12.41 5.49
CA CYS A 206 17.88 12.51 6.60
C CYS A 206 19.10 13.32 6.16
N PRO A 207 19.25 14.55 6.60
CA PRO A 207 20.43 15.36 6.27
C PRO A 207 21.67 14.80 6.96
N VAL A 208 22.82 14.89 6.28
CA VAL A 208 24.11 14.56 6.89
C VAL A 208 24.47 15.64 7.92
N ILE A 209 24.65 15.21 9.18
CA ILE A 209 24.95 16.11 10.28
C ILE A 209 26.46 16.16 10.49
N LYS A 210 27.03 17.37 10.58
CA LYS A 210 28.38 17.61 11.02
C LYS A 210 28.39 18.08 12.46
N VAL A 211 29.06 17.36 13.34
CA VAL A 211 29.24 17.76 14.73
C VAL A 211 30.67 18.26 14.94
N ASN A 212 30.83 19.50 15.39
CA ASN A 212 32.13 20.14 15.57
C ASN A 212 33.02 20.07 14.33
N GLY A 213 32.43 20.21 13.12
CA GLY A 213 33.15 20.18 11.83
C GLY A 213 33.51 18.77 11.33
N LYS A 214 33.18 17.71 12.08
CA LYS A 214 33.41 16.32 11.68
C LYS A 214 32.06 15.67 11.26
N LEU A 215 32.12 14.89 10.17
CA LEU A 215 31.00 14.03 9.80
C LEU A 215 30.82 12.94 10.88
N GLN A 216 29.60 12.68 11.29
CA GLN A 216 29.28 11.44 12.02
C GLN A 216 29.49 10.27 11.04
N GLN A 217 30.42 9.41 11.41
CA GLN A 217 30.63 8.13 10.73
C GLN A 217 29.70 7.08 11.30
#